data_3a00aa59dc583b5b8c60ef6d0e0cb183
#
_entry.id   3a00aa59dc583b5b8c60ef6d0e0cb183
#
_cell.length_a   1.000
_cell.length_b   1.000
_cell.length_c   1.000
_cell.angle_alpha   90.00
_cell.angle_beta   90.00
_cell.angle_gamma   90.00
#
_symmetry.space_group_name_H-M   'P 1'
#
loop_
_entity.id
_entity.type
_entity.pdbx_description
1 polymer ?
#
loop_
_entity_poly.entity_id
_entity_poly.type
_entity_poly.pdbx_seq_one_letter_code
_entity_poly.pdbx_strand_id
1 'polypeptide(L)'
;MRPSPALTRRLAGALHGVCEAARVYEMRNYHHLGIPTTEKREGEVHLKHLKIYVSGYKESLYHIEWMRFEPDAPYPELVKAVSHVAFEVDDLEQELKGKKVIIEPNNPSPGVTVAFIEDRGAPVEFLQIDKTRANSR
;
A
#
# COMPACT_ATOMS: atom_id res chain seq x y z
N MET A 1 47.20 -16.20 11.47
CA MET A 1 46.02 -16.46 12.30
C MET A 1 44.87 -16.92 11.41
N ARG A 2 44.43 -18.13 11.54
CA ARG A 2 43.23 -18.61 10.81
C ARG A 2 41.99 -18.09 11.54
N PRO A 3 40.97 -17.54 10.87
CA PRO A 3 39.73 -17.10 11.52
C PRO A 3 39.01 -18.30 12.13
N SER A 4 38.46 -18.10 13.32
CA SER A 4 37.74 -19.12 14.07
C SER A 4 36.51 -19.62 13.27
N PRO A 5 36.23 -20.96 13.26
CA PRO A 5 35.06 -21.51 12.57
C PRO A 5 33.71 -20.94 13.02
N ALA A 6 33.65 -20.41 14.23
CA ALA A 6 32.44 -19.76 14.75
C ALA A 6 32.14 -18.40 14.11
N LEU A 7 33.16 -17.67 13.69
CA LEU A 7 32.99 -16.37 13.04
C LEU A 7 32.45 -16.53 11.60
N THR A 8 32.90 -17.56 10.91
CA THR A 8 32.44 -17.86 9.54
C THR A 8 30.98 -18.30 9.49
N ARG A 9 30.49 -19.03 10.52
CA ARG A 9 29.07 -19.42 10.61
C ARG A 9 28.14 -18.25 10.89
N ARG A 10 28.57 -17.25 11.70
CA ARG A 10 27.77 -16.06 11.98
C ARG A 10 27.61 -15.16 10.76
N LEU A 11 28.66 -15.04 9.94
CA LEU A 11 28.61 -14.26 8.71
C LEU A 11 27.71 -14.90 7.64
N ALA A 12 27.74 -16.23 7.54
CA ALA A 12 26.86 -16.94 6.60
C ALA A 12 25.37 -16.83 6.97
N GLY A 13 25.06 -16.85 8.27
CA GLY A 13 23.68 -16.66 8.75
C GLY A 13 23.16 -15.25 8.52
N ALA A 14 23.99 -14.23 8.71
CA ALA A 14 23.63 -12.85 8.48
C ALA A 14 23.36 -12.56 6.98
N LEU A 15 24.17 -13.14 6.09
CA LEU A 15 24.00 -13.00 4.63
C LEU A 15 22.70 -13.69 4.13
N HIS A 16 22.30 -14.81 4.72
CA HIS A 16 21.05 -15.48 4.38
C HIS A 16 19.83 -14.65 4.78
N GLY A 17 19.84 -14.03 5.95
CA GLY A 17 18.74 -13.16 6.42
C GLY A 17 18.56 -11.92 5.57
N VAL A 18 19.65 -11.31 5.10
CA VAL A 18 19.60 -10.12 4.23
C VAL A 18 19.06 -10.49 2.85
N CYS A 19 19.41 -11.65 2.28
CA CYS A 19 18.94 -12.09 0.99
C CYS A 19 17.43 -12.39 0.98
N GLU A 20 16.90 -12.96 2.06
CA GLU A 20 15.47 -13.26 2.20
C GLU A 20 14.62 -12.01 2.43
N ALA A 21 15.09 -11.05 3.22
CA ALA A 21 14.46 -9.75 3.37
C ALA A 21 14.41 -8.97 2.05
N ALA A 22 15.46 -9.00 1.24
CA ALA A 22 15.49 -8.38 -0.09
C ALA A 22 14.46 -9.01 -1.05
N ARG A 23 14.26 -10.31 -1.04
CA ARG A 23 13.24 -11.00 -1.85
C ARG A 23 11.83 -10.54 -1.53
N VAL A 24 11.51 -10.35 -0.26
CA VAL A 24 10.18 -9.87 0.17
C VAL A 24 9.95 -8.43 -0.32
N TYR A 25 10.99 -7.60 -0.37
CA TYR A 25 10.91 -6.23 -0.90
C TYR A 25 10.70 -6.18 -2.42
N GLU A 26 11.30 -7.08 -3.20
CA GLU A 26 11.18 -7.15 -4.66
C GLU A 26 9.79 -7.55 -5.14
N MET A 27 8.96 -8.15 -4.28
CA MET A 27 7.59 -8.59 -4.61
C MET A 27 6.52 -7.49 -4.45
N ARG A 28 6.90 -6.30 -3.95
CA ARG A 28 5.99 -5.18 -3.75
C ARG A 28 6.44 -3.99 -4.56
N ASN A 29 5.58 -3.51 -5.45
CA ASN A 29 5.86 -2.35 -6.27
C ASN A 29 5.13 -1.13 -5.70
N TYR A 30 5.88 -0.05 -5.43
CA TYR A 30 5.29 1.21 -5.03
C TYR A 30 4.24 1.66 -6.05
N HIS A 31 3.05 2.00 -5.57
CA HIS A 31 1.96 2.49 -6.39
C HIS A 31 1.70 3.97 -6.13
N HIS A 32 1.44 4.37 -4.91
CA HIS A 32 1.19 5.76 -4.56
C HIS A 32 1.40 6.05 -3.07
N LEU A 33 1.43 7.32 -2.73
CA LEU A 33 1.31 7.83 -1.37
C LEU A 33 -0.02 8.57 -1.26
N GLY A 34 -0.92 8.07 -0.41
CA GLY A 34 -2.20 8.70 -0.10
C GLY A 34 -2.08 9.64 1.09
N ILE A 35 -2.46 10.91 0.90
CA ILE A 35 -2.40 11.93 1.96
C ILE A 35 -3.81 12.44 2.26
N PRO A 36 -4.34 12.18 3.47
CA PRO A 36 -5.64 12.73 3.86
C PRO A 36 -5.58 14.26 3.96
N THR A 37 -6.65 14.92 3.55
CA THR A 37 -6.81 16.37 3.70
C THR A 37 -8.26 16.70 3.98
N THR A 38 -8.50 17.81 4.68
CA THR A 38 -9.84 18.41 4.84
C THR A 38 -10.07 19.55 3.87
N GLU A 39 -9.04 19.97 3.16
CA GLU A 39 -9.09 21.10 2.22
C GLU A 39 -9.50 20.64 0.82
N LYS A 40 -10.45 21.36 0.22
CA LYS A 40 -10.79 21.17 -1.18
C LYS A 40 -9.59 21.55 -2.07
N ARG A 41 -9.24 20.67 -2.99
CA ARG A 41 -8.11 20.87 -3.91
C ARG A 41 -8.61 21.02 -5.34
N GLU A 42 -7.85 21.78 -6.13
CA GLU A 42 -8.12 21.92 -7.55
C GLU A 42 -7.97 20.56 -8.26
N GLY A 43 -8.87 20.28 -9.18
CA GLY A 43 -8.84 19.06 -9.98
C GLY A 43 -9.29 17.80 -9.26
N GLU A 44 -9.88 17.91 -8.05
CA GLU A 44 -10.39 16.69 -7.38
C GLU A 44 -11.52 16.03 -8.17
N VAL A 45 -11.48 14.71 -8.17
CA VAL A 45 -12.51 13.85 -8.74
C VAL A 45 -13.32 13.23 -7.60
N HIS A 46 -14.64 13.38 -7.67
CA HIS A 46 -15.56 12.81 -6.68
C HIS A 46 -15.87 11.34 -7.00
N LEU A 47 -15.38 10.43 -6.18
CA LEU A 47 -15.71 9.01 -6.21
C LEU A 47 -16.90 8.75 -5.27
N LYS A 48 -18.13 9.04 -5.76
CA LYS A 48 -19.35 9.00 -4.95
C LYS A 48 -19.56 7.69 -4.22
N HIS A 49 -19.32 6.57 -4.89
CA HIS A 49 -19.51 5.23 -4.32
C HIS A 49 -18.53 4.93 -3.19
N LEU A 50 -17.40 5.64 -3.13
CA LEU A 50 -16.40 5.52 -2.08
C LEU A 50 -16.48 6.65 -1.05
N LYS A 51 -17.32 7.67 -1.28
CA LYS A 51 -17.46 8.86 -0.43
C LYS A 51 -16.14 9.60 -0.19
N ILE A 52 -15.32 9.71 -1.26
CA ILE A 52 -14.05 10.44 -1.24
C ILE A 52 -13.88 11.31 -2.48
N TYR A 53 -13.07 12.34 -2.32
CA TYR A 53 -12.53 13.16 -3.42
C TYR A 53 -11.04 12.89 -3.51
N VAL A 54 -10.53 12.64 -4.71
CA VAL A 54 -9.10 12.34 -4.95
C VAL A 54 -8.52 13.32 -5.95
N SER A 55 -7.24 13.64 -5.79
CA SER A 55 -6.51 14.54 -6.69
C SER A 55 -5.01 14.30 -6.66
N GLY A 56 -4.31 14.70 -7.70
CA GLY A 56 -2.85 14.79 -7.74
C GLY A 56 -2.12 13.56 -8.26
N TYR A 57 -2.71 12.38 -8.26
CA TYR A 57 -2.01 11.14 -8.66
C TYR A 57 -1.36 11.22 -10.05
N LYS A 58 -2.08 11.70 -11.05
CA LYS A 58 -1.59 11.78 -12.45
C LYS A 58 -0.61 12.93 -12.66
N GLU A 59 -0.74 13.99 -11.90
CA GLU A 59 0.08 15.20 -12.02
C GLU A 59 1.41 15.06 -11.27
N SER A 60 1.46 14.21 -10.25
CA SER A 60 2.66 13.99 -9.43
C SER A 60 3.60 12.99 -10.08
N LEU A 61 4.87 13.36 -10.22
CA LEU A 61 5.95 12.43 -10.63
C LEU A 61 6.16 11.30 -9.62
N TYR A 62 5.72 11.49 -8.38
CA TYR A 62 5.88 10.56 -7.28
C TYR A 62 4.59 9.81 -6.95
N HIS A 63 3.54 9.98 -7.75
CA HIS A 63 2.21 9.43 -7.52
C HIS A 63 1.67 9.79 -6.13
N ILE A 64 1.75 11.05 -5.77
CA ILE A 64 1.13 11.57 -4.55
C ILE A 64 -0.35 11.82 -4.83
N GLU A 65 -1.22 11.18 -4.07
CA GLU A 65 -2.67 11.31 -4.15
C GLU A 65 -3.22 11.94 -2.89
N TRP A 66 -3.91 13.06 -3.03
CA TRP A 66 -4.63 13.71 -1.94
C TRP A 66 -6.04 13.16 -1.85
N MET A 67 -6.47 12.84 -0.64
CA MET A 67 -7.75 12.22 -0.36
C MET A 67 -8.54 13.03 0.63
N ARG A 68 -9.70 13.54 0.20
CA ARG A 68 -10.63 14.27 1.06
C ARG A 68 -11.88 13.42 1.27
N PHE A 69 -12.07 12.94 2.49
CA PHE A 69 -13.19 12.06 2.84
C PHE A 69 -14.45 12.88 3.10
N GLU A 70 -15.61 12.37 2.67
CA GLU A 70 -16.89 12.89 3.12
C GLU A 70 -17.06 12.61 4.63
N PRO A 71 -17.82 13.45 5.39
CA PRO A 71 -17.93 13.30 6.84
C PRO A 71 -18.42 11.92 7.31
N ASP A 72 -19.28 11.28 6.52
CA ASP A 72 -19.87 9.97 6.80
C ASP A 72 -19.19 8.80 6.06
N ALA A 73 -18.03 9.04 5.47
CA ALA A 73 -17.27 8.00 4.77
C ALA A 73 -16.89 6.86 5.74
N PRO A 74 -17.23 5.59 5.40
CA PRO A 74 -17.13 4.46 6.34
C PRO A 74 -15.73 3.85 6.37
N TYR A 75 -14.70 4.66 6.53
CA TYR A 75 -13.32 4.22 6.64
C TYR A 75 -12.85 4.27 8.10
N PRO A 76 -11.87 3.42 8.49
CA PRO A 76 -11.22 3.54 9.79
C PRO A 76 -10.63 4.95 10.00
N GLU A 77 -10.71 5.47 11.21
CA GLU A 77 -10.16 6.79 11.55
C GLU A 77 -8.66 6.90 11.22
N LEU A 78 -7.91 5.82 11.37
CA LEU A 78 -6.51 5.77 10.99
C LEU A 78 -6.29 6.13 9.50
N VAL A 79 -7.12 5.61 8.61
CA VAL A 79 -7.04 5.87 7.16
C VAL A 79 -7.43 7.31 6.83
N LYS A 80 -8.35 7.89 7.59
CA LYS A 80 -8.80 9.29 7.41
C LYS A 80 -7.80 10.31 7.95
N ALA A 81 -6.94 9.91 8.90
CA ALA A 81 -6.07 10.83 9.63
C ALA A 81 -4.59 10.73 9.27
N VAL A 82 -4.13 9.54 8.88
CA VAL A 82 -2.70 9.25 8.65
C VAL A 82 -2.47 8.91 7.19
N SER A 83 -1.42 9.48 6.60
CA SER A 83 -1.00 9.14 5.25
C SER A 83 -0.66 7.66 5.13
N HIS A 84 -0.97 7.05 3.98
CA HIS A 84 -0.66 5.65 3.72
C HIS A 84 0.23 5.49 2.49
N VAL A 85 1.10 4.51 2.53
CA VAL A 85 1.82 4.04 1.36
C VAL A 85 1.03 2.89 0.72
N ALA A 86 0.98 2.87 -0.59
CA ALA A 86 0.29 1.83 -1.35
C ALA A 86 1.25 1.07 -2.25
N PHE A 87 1.12 -0.25 -2.24
CA PHE A 87 1.91 -1.17 -3.05
C PHE A 87 1.02 -2.02 -3.95
N GLU A 88 1.42 -2.16 -5.20
CA GLU A 88 0.88 -3.20 -6.08
C GLU A 88 1.54 -4.54 -5.73
N VAL A 89 0.71 -5.58 -5.57
CA VAL A 89 1.13 -6.95 -5.25
C VAL A 89 0.52 -7.94 -6.23
N ASP A 90 1.19 -9.06 -6.44
CA ASP A 90 0.72 -10.10 -7.36
C ASP A 90 -0.40 -10.96 -6.75
N ASP A 91 -0.36 -11.19 -5.45
CA ASP A 91 -1.30 -12.04 -4.71
C ASP A 91 -1.70 -11.37 -3.38
N LEU A 92 -2.84 -10.70 -3.39
CA LEU A 92 -3.35 -9.96 -2.25
C LEU A 92 -3.67 -10.88 -1.07
N GLU A 93 -4.27 -12.04 -1.33
CA GLU A 93 -4.61 -13.00 -0.26
C GLU A 93 -3.37 -13.47 0.48
N GLN A 94 -2.32 -13.79 -0.25
CA GLN A 94 -1.03 -14.19 0.34
C GLN A 94 -0.39 -13.03 1.12
N GLU A 95 -0.49 -11.81 0.60
CA GLU A 95 0.08 -10.63 1.25
C GLU A 95 -0.59 -10.31 2.58
N LEU A 96 -1.88 -10.59 2.73
CA LEU A 96 -2.65 -10.29 3.95
C LEU A 96 -2.45 -11.31 5.08
N LYS A 97 -1.88 -12.48 4.80
CA LYS A 97 -1.69 -13.53 5.81
C LYS A 97 -0.85 -13.03 6.99
N GLY A 98 -1.39 -13.23 8.21
CA GLY A 98 -0.71 -12.86 9.44
C GLY A 98 -0.64 -11.35 9.72
N LYS A 99 -1.31 -10.53 8.92
CA LYS A 99 -1.33 -9.07 9.08
C LYS A 99 -2.63 -8.58 9.69
N LYS A 100 -2.57 -7.42 10.34
CA LYS A 100 -3.75 -6.77 10.91
C LYS A 100 -4.52 -6.03 9.82
N VAL A 101 -5.53 -6.68 9.24
CA VAL A 101 -6.38 -6.09 8.21
C VAL A 101 -7.36 -5.09 8.85
N ILE A 102 -7.41 -3.88 8.34
CA ILE A 102 -8.31 -2.80 8.80
C ILE A 102 -9.34 -2.41 7.76
N ILE A 103 -9.11 -2.68 6.48
CA ILE A 103 -10.11 -2.65 5.41
C ILE A 103 -9.98 -3.95 4.64
N GLU A 104 -11.05 -4.74 4.67
CA GLU A 104 -11.12 -6.02 3.96
C GLU A 104 -11.04 -5.84 2.44
N PRO A 105 -10.57 -6.86 1.70
CA PRO A 105 -10.51 -6.79 0.24
C PRO A 105 -11.82 -6.33 -0.38
N ASN A 106 -11.72 -5.33 -1.25
CA ASN A 106 -12.86 -4.76 -1.96
C ASN A 106 -12.41 -4.24 -3.34
N ASN A 107 -13.38 -3.93 -4.20
CA ASN A 107 -13.13 -3.51 -5.57
C ASN A 107 -13.55 -2.04 -5.77
N PRO A 108 -12.64 -1.06 -5.63
CA PRO A 108 -12.97 0.34 -5.86
C PRO A 108 -13.21 0.67 -7.33
N SER A 109 -12.67 -0.13 -8.24
CA SER A 109 -12.87 -0.02 -9.68
C SER A 109 -12.73 -1.39 -10.36
N PRO A 110 -13.23 -1.56 -11.61
CA PRO A 110 -13.09 -2.82 -12.33
C PRO A 110 -11.64 -3.28 -12.44
N GLY A 111 -11.36 -4.55 -12.10
CA GLY A 111 -10.03 -5.15 -12.19
C GLY A 111 -9.07 -4.73 -11.08
N VAL A 112 -9.50 -3.92 -10.12
CA VAL A 112 -8.67 -3.49 -8.99
C VAL A 112 -9.26 -4.04 -7.70
N THR A 113 -8.46 -4.77 -6.95
CA THR A 113 -8.82 -5.24 -5.59
C THR A 113 -7.86 -4.61 -4.61
N VAL A 114 -8.37 -3.98 -3.56
CA VAL A 114 -7.59 -3.31 -2.54
C VAL A 114 -7.91 -3.82 -1.15
N ALA A 115 -6.94 -3.74 -0.26
CA ALA A 115 -7.10 -3.94 1.17
C ALA A 115 -6.13 -3.05 1.94
N PHE A 116 -6.44 -2.75 3.19
CA PHE A 116 -5.57 -1.99 4.08
C PHE A 116 -5.21 -2.82 5.30
N ILE A 117 -3.97 -2.70 5.72
CA ILE A 117 -3.47 -3.22 6.99
C ILE A 117 -2.98 -2.08 7.87
N GLU A 118 -2.84 -2.35 9.16
CA GLU A 118 -2.10 -1.49 10.08
C GLU A 118 -0.74 -2.12 10.38
N ASP A 119 0.31 -1.36 10.14
CA ASP A 119 1.67 -1.72 10.54
C ASP A 119 2.23 -0.63 11.45
N ARG A 120 2.44 -0.97 12.73
CA ARG A 120 3.01 -0.07 13.76
C ARG A 120 2.32 1.29 13.85
N GLY A 121 0.98 1.29 13.72
CA GLY A 121 0.18 2.51 13.77
C GLY A 121 0.10 3.28 12.46
N ALA A 122 0.62 2.75 11.36
CA ALA A 122 0.50 3.33 10.02
C ALA A 122 -0.41 2.47 9.14
N PRO A 123 -1.29 3.09 8.34
CA PRO A 123 -2.07 2.36 7.34
C PRO A 123 -1.20 2.05 6.13
N VAL A 124 -1.30 0.84 5.61
CA VAL A 124 -0.65 0.41 4.36
C VAL A 124 -1.70 -0.19 3.45
N GLU A 125 -1.75 0.26 2.20
CA GLU A 125 -2.66 -0.26 1.19
C GLU A 125 -1.95 -1.26 0.29
N PHE A 126 -2.64 -2.35 -0.05
CA PHE A 126 -2.21 -3.27 -1.09
C PHE A 126 -3.23 -3.30 -2.22
N LEU A 127 -2.74 -3.26 -3.46
CA LEU A 127 -3.56 -3.35 -4.67
C LEU A 127 -3.13 -4.56 -5.49
N GLN A 128 -4.10 -5.35 -5.90
CA GLN A 128 -3.94 -6.37 -6.92
C GLN A 128 -4.69 -5.91 -8.17
N ILE A 129 -3.99 -5.75 -9.28
CA ILE A 129 -4.52 -5.17 -10.50
C ILE A 129 -4.57 -6.24 -11.60
N ASP A 130 -5.78 -6.55 -12.08
CA ASP A 130 -5.99 -7.32 -13.30
C ASP A 130 -5.90 -6.36 -14.49
N LYS A 131 -4.76 -6.36 -15.15
CA LYS A 131 -4.45 -5.44 -16.26
C LYS A 131 -5.37 -5.61 -17.47
N THR A 132 -6.01 -6.77 -17.63
CA THR A 132 -6.96 -7.01 -18.73
C THR A 132 -8.28 -6.28 -18.51
N ARG A 133 -8.66 -6.03 -17.26
CA ARG A 133 -9.91 -5.36 -16.85
C ARG A 133 -9.72 -3.91 -16.46
N ALA A 134 -8.54 -3.51 -16.00
CA ALA A 134 -8.23 -2.17 -15.53
C ALA A 134 -8.01 -1.15 -16.65
N ASN A 135 -7.77 -1.58 -17.87
CA ASN A 135 -7.48 -0.73 -19.04
C ASN A 135 -8.72 -0.04 -19.64
N SER A 136 -9.86 -0.08 -19.00
CA SER A 136 -11.09 0.58 -19.44
C SER A 136 -11.30 1.98 -18.80
N ARG A 137 -10.21 2.65 -18.43
CA ARG A 137 -10.23 4.04 -17.92
C ARG A 137 -9.87 5.05 -18.99
#